data_681c04aadc47a603d818ec4287a34b77
#
_entry.id   681c04aadc47a603d818ec4287a34b77
#
_cell.length_a   1.000
_cell.length_b   1.000
_cell.length_c   1.000
_cell.angle_alpha   90.00
_cell.angle_beta   90.00
_cell.angle_gamma   90.00
#
_symmetry.space_group_name_H-M   'P 1'
#
loop_
_entity.id
_entity.type
_entity.pdbx_description
1 polymer ?
#
loop_
_entity_poly.entity_id
_entity_poly.type
_entity_poly.pdbx_seq_one_letter_code
_entity_poly.pdbx_strand_id
1 'polypeptide(L)'
;SAEINEGETYLIKGSNGSGKTTLLRVLSSLIKNYSGTIFYDDKNIKDNSKFFQKFNFVGQKNALKENLSVSKNLKLWEILFGKKIDVNSLLQKYNLNTFIDKDIGSLSDGQKKCLSLLKLKLCSVPIWYLDEPFVFLDSDNRSILVNEIESHNQSGGIAIITTNTELDYKSDGEIIL
;
A
#
# COMPACT_ATOMS: atom_id res chain seq x y z
N SER A 1 -7.72 -15.38 16.56
CA SER A 1 -6.41 -14.70 16.61
C SER A 1 -5.56 -15.15 15.43
N ALA A 2 -4.75 -14.26 14.90
CA ALA A 2 -3.78 -14.56 13.86
C ALA A 2 -2.44 -13.96 14.27
N GLU A 3 -1.37 -14.60 13.87
CA GLU A 3 0.00 -14.13 14.01
C GLU A 3 0.59 -14.02 12.62
N ILE A 4 1.31 -12.93 12.35
CA ILE A 4 1.90 -12.65 11.06
C ILE A 4 3.40 -12.39 11.31
N ASN A 5 4.23 -13.17 10.65
CA ASN A 5 5.68 -13.12 10.82
C ASN A 5 6.35 -12.29 9.71
N GLU A 6 7.60 -11.92 9.94
CA GLU A 6 8.43 -11.28 8.92
C GLU A 6 8.53 -12.14 7.67
N GLY A 7 8.43 -11.51 6.50
CA GLY A 7 8.46 -12.17 5.21
C GLY A 7 7.11 -12.69 4.71
N GLU A 8 6.04 -12.56 5.49
CA GLU A 8 4.73 -13.12 5.15
C GLU A 8 3.80 -12.11 4.46
N THR A 9 2.94 -12.65 3.60
CA THR A 9 1.78 -11.95 3.03
C THR A 9 0.48 -12.55 3.53
N TYR A 10 -0.40 -11.72 4.06
CA TYR A 10 -1.77 -12.09 4.46
C TYR A 10 -2.82 -11.42 3.59
N LEU A 11 -3.80 -12.21 3.16
CA LEU A 11 -4.95 -11.71 2.42
C LEU A 11 -6.15 -11.55 3.35
N ILE A 12 -6.79 -10.38 3.32
CA ILE A 12 -8.10 -10.14 3.92
C ILE A 12 -9.14 -10.24 2.81
N LYS A 13 -9.89 -11.33 2.80
CA LYS A 13 -10.91 -11.66 1.78
C LYS A 13 -12.32 -11.40 2.30
N GLY A 14 -13.23 -11.10 1.41
CA GLY A 14 -14.65 -10.92 1.72
C GLY A 14 -15.37 -10.10 0.66
N SER A 15 -16.69 -10.12 0.69
CA SER A 15 -17.52 -9.35 -0.23
C SER A 15 -17.36 -7.83 -0.03
N ASN A 16 -17.85 -7.05 -0.97
CA ASN A 16 -17.90 -5.59 -0.80
C ASN A 16 -18.76 -5.24 0.41
N GLY A 17 -18.25 -4.35 1.28
CA GLY A 17 -18.93 -3.96 2.51
C GLY A 17 -18.70 -4.90 3.71
N SER A 18 -17.98 -6.01 3.60
CA SER A 18 -17.70 -6.93 4.71
C SER A 18 -16.80 -6.36 5.81
N GLY A 19 -16.19 -5.20 5.60
CA GLY A 19 -15.34 -4.56 6.60
C GLY A 19 -13.83 -4.67 6.35
N LYS A 20 -13.37 -5.19 5.20
CA LYS A 20 -11.94 -5.35 4.85
C LYS A 20 -11.12 -4.08 5.07
N THR A 21 -11.54 -2.97 4.46
CA THR A 21 -10.90 -1.66 4.63
C THR A 21 -10.90 -1.20 6.09
N THR A 22 -11.99 -1.48 6.82
CA THR A 22 -12.09 -1.14 8.24
C THR A 22 -11.10 -1.94 9.06
N LEU A 23 -11.01 -3.26 8.84
CA LEU A 23 -10.02 -4.09 9.50
C LEU A 23 -8.60 -3.62 9.19
N LEU A 24 -8.29 -3.34 7.92
CA LEU A 24 -6.97 -2.85 7.52
C LEU A 24 -6.61 -1.52 8.23
N ARG A 25 -7.59 -0.62 8.40
CA ARG A 25 -7.40 0.64 9.14
C ARG A 25 -7.25 0.42 10.65
N VAL A 26 -7.88 -0.59 11.21
CA VAL A 26 -7.68 -0.99 12.61
C VAL A 26 -6.27 -1.53 12.79
N LEU A 27 -5.82 -2.45 11.93
CA LEU A 27 -4.47 -3.03 11.96
C LEU A 27 -3.37 -1.97 11.80
N SER A 28 -3.63 -0.92 11.02
CA SER A 28 -2.71 0.21 10.85
C SER A 28 -2.87 1.32 11.91
N SER A 29 -3.65 1.08 12.97
CA SER A 29 -3.94 2.08 14.03
C SER A 29 -4.55 3.41 13.53
N LEU A 30 -5.09 3.44 12.30
CA LEU A 30 -5.84 4.57 11.77
C LEU A 30 -7.25 4.66 12.39
N ILE A 31 -7.80 3.54 12.88
CA ILE A 31 -9.01 3.47 13.70
C ILE A 31 -8.59 2.91 15.06
N LYS A 32 -8.81 3.69 16.13
CA LYS A 32 -8.40 3.32 17.50
C LYS A 32 -9.54 2.74 18.34
N ASN A 33 -10.79 3.00 17.97
CA ASN A 33 -11.96 2.52 18.69
C ASN A 33 -12.38 1.14 18.16
N TYR A 34 -11.82 0.08 18.74
CA TYR A 34 -12.14 -1.32 18.46
C TYR A 34 -11.96 -2.18 19.72
N SER A 35 -12.64 -3.33 19.76
CA SER A 35 -12.43 -4.36 20.80
C SER A 35 -11.31 -5.32 20.39
N GLY A 36 -10.59 -5.84 21.38
CA GLY A 36 -9.43 -6.72 21.17
C GLY A 36 -8.10 -5.98 21.27
N THR A 37 -7.02 -6.72 21.07
CA THR A 37 -5.64 -6.26 21.19
C THR A 37 -4.84 -6.63 19.94
N ILE A 38 -3.97 -5.74 19.53
CA ILE A 38 -3.03 -5.96 18.41
C ILE A 38 -1.64 -5.60 18.93
N PHE A 39 -0.69 -6.49 18.70
CA PHE A 39 0.69 -6.30 19.10
C PHE A 39 1.59 -6.17 17.89
N TYR A 40 2.62 -5.36 18.01
CA TYR A 40 3.75 -5.26 17.12
C TYR A 40 5.03 -5.22 17.97
N ASP A 41 5.95 -6.18 17.79
CA ASP A 41 7.14 -6.36 18.63
C ASP A 41 6.77 -6.37 20.13
N ASP A 42 5.83 -7.23 20.52
CA ASP A 42 5.33 -7.39 21.90
C ASP A 42 4.72 -6.12 22.53
N LYS A 43 4.55 -5.06 21.76
CA LYS A 43 3.93 -3.80 22.20
C LYS A 43 2.54 -3.63 21.60
N ASN A 44 1.56 -3.34 22.43
CA ASN A 44 0.24 -2.97 21.95
C ASN A 44 0.35 -1.75 21.04
N ILE A 45 -0.18 -1.84 19.81
CA ILE A 45 -0.11 -0.73 18.83
C ILE A 45 -0.86 0.51 19.29
N LYS A 46 -1.87 0.39 20.20
CA LYS A 46 -2.57 1.54 20.80
C LYS A 46 -1.65 2.41 21.63
N ASP A 47 -0.67 1.80 22.28
CA ASP A 47 0.26 2.45 23.21
C ASP A 47 1.60 2.80 22.53
N ASN A 48 1.76 2.39 21.26
CA ASN A 48 2.98 2.61 20.50
C ASN A 48 2.87 3.87 19.62
N SER A 49 3.25 5.01 20.16
CA SER A 49 3.19 6.31 19.45
C SER A 49 4.05 6.37 18.17
N LYS A 50 5.03 5.45 18.02
CA LYS A 50 5.91 5.39 16.84
C LYS A 50 5.45 4.35 15.82
N PHE A 51 4.38 3.61 16.07
CA PHE A 51 3.90 2.56 15.17
C PHE A 51 3.56 3.08 13.78
N PHE A 52 3.04 4.31 13.66
CA PHE A 52 2.73 4.91 12.35
C PHE A 52 3.97 5.12 11.45
N GLN A 53 5.19 5.05 12.00
CA GLN A 53 6.45 5.09 11.23
C GLN A 53 6.86 3.71 10.70
N LYS A 54 6.14 2.65 11.08
CA LYS A 54 6.46 1.26 10.77
C LYS A 54 5.73 0.72 9.55
N PHE A 55 4.85 1.51 8.94
CA PHE A 55 4.07 1.02 7.81
C PHE A 55 3.86 2.06 6.70
N ASN A 56 3.61 1.56 5.49
CA ASN A 56 2.98 2.29 4.41
C ASN A 56 1.53 1.83 4.26
N PHE A 57 0.63 2.77 3.99
CA PHE A 57 -0.78 2.51 3.70
C PHE A 57 -1.12 3.03 2.30
N VAL A 58 -1.53 2.11 1.42
CA VAL A 58 -2.07 2.42 0.10
C VAL A 58 -3.55 2.05 0.10
N GLY A 59 -4.41 3.05 0.20
CA GLY A 59 -5.86 2.86 0.22
C GLY A 59 -6.47 2.75 -1.18
N GLN A 60 -7.78 2.44 -1.23
CA GLN A 60 -8.55 2.47 -2.48
C GLN A 60 -8.50 3.85 -3.14
N LYS A 61 -8.67 4.91 -2.33
CA LYS A 61 -8.45 6.28 -2.78
C LYS A 61 -6.94 6.53 -2.85
N ASN A 62 -6.46 6.89 -4.02
CA ASN A 62 -5.03 7.00 -4.31
C ASN A 62 -4.28 8.08 -3.52
N ALA A 63 -5.00 8.92 -2.75
CA ALA A 63 -4.43 10.03 -1.97
C ALA A 63 -3.51 10.95 -2.80
N LEU A 64 -3.88 11.18 -4.05
CA LEU A 64 -3.25 12.09 -5.00
C LEU A 64 -3.98 13.44 -5.00
N LYS A 65 -3.25 14.51 -5.28
CA LYS A 65 -3.81 15.84 -5.46
C LYS A 65 -4.15 16.04 -6.93
N GLU A 66 -5.40 15.89 -7.29
CA GLU A 66 -5.87 15.86 -8.69
C GLU A 66 -5.62 17.16 -9.47
N ASN A 67 -5.58 18.28 -8.78
CA ASN A 67 -5.29 19.62 -9.33
C ASN A 67 -3.80 19.94 -9.44
N LEU A 68 -2.93 18.97 -9.21
CA LEU A 68 -1.50 19.11 -9.37
C LEU A 68 -1.00 18.15 -10.44
N SER A 69 0.07 18.52 -11.14
CA SER A 69 0.76 17.61 -12.04
C SER A 69 1.43 16.46 -11.31
N VAL A 70 1.76 15.40 -12.04
CA VAL A 70 2.52 14.24 -11.52
C VAL A 70 3.80 14.73 -10.85
N SER A 71 4.59 15.58 -11.52
CA SER A 71 5.84 16.13 -10.96
C SER A 71 5.62 16.88 -9.65
N LYS A 72 4.56 17.69 -9.55
CA LYS A 72 4.22 18.41 -8.31
C LYS A 72 3.77 17.48 -7.19
N ASN A 73 3.03 16.42 -7.49
CA ASN A 73 2.67 15.38 -6.50
C ASN A 73 3.91 14.66 -5.97
N LEU A 74 4.85 14.29 -6.83
CA LEU A 74 6.11 13.67 -6.43
C LEU A 74 6.95 14.62 -5.58
N LYS A 75 7.00 15.90 -5.94
CA LYS A 75 7.68 16.93 -5.13
C LYS A 75 7.06 17.09 -3.74
N LEU A 76 5.74 17.02 -3.64
CA LEU A 76 5.04 17.00 -2.35
C LEU A 76 5.47 15.81 -1.51
N TRP A 77 5.62 14.62 -2.11
CA TRP A 77 6.10 13.44 -1.40
C TRP A 77 7.56 13.57 -0.97
N GLU A 78 8.45 14.16 -1.78
CA GLU A 78 9.82 14.47 -1.34
C GLU A 78 9.83 15.27 -0.03
N ILE A 79 8.97 16.30 0.04
CA ILE A 79 8.85 17.15 1.24
C ILE A 79 8.29 16.33 2.42
N LEU A 80 7.21 15.58 2.21
CA LEU A 80 6.56 14.82 3.27
C LEU A 80 7.43 13.70 3.85
N PHE A 81 8.21 13.02 3.00
CA PHE A 81 9.07 11.92 3.41
C PHE A 81 10.52 12.35 3.72
N GLY A 82 10.86 13.61 3.49
CA GLY A 82 12.20 14.13 3.73
C GLY A 82 13.29 13.48 2.88
N LYS A 83 12.94 12.96 1.71
CA LYS A 83 13.85 12.24 0.80
C LYS A 83 13.77 12.82 -0.60
N LYS A 84 14.93 12.94 -1.26
CA LYS A 84 14.97 13.20 -2.70
C LYS A 84 14.55 11.94 -3.46
N ILE A 85 13.75 12.13 -4.49
CA ILE A 85 13.21 11.08 -5.35
C ILE A 85 13.89 11.17 -6.72
N ASP A 86 14.46 10.08 -7.20
CA ASP A 86 14.76 9.95 -8.62
C ASP A 86 13.45 9.74 -9.39
N VAL A 87 12.87 10.86 -9.81
CA VAL A 87 11.55 10.90 -10.45
C VAL A 87 11.52 10.06 -11.72
N ASN A 88 12.58 10.09 -12.53
CA ASN A 88 12.62 9.37 -13.80
C ASN A 88 12.64 7.86 -13.59
N SER A 89 13.53 7.36 -12.73
CA SER A 89 13.62 5.94 -12.39
C SER A 89 12.32 5.44 -11.75
N LEU A 90 11.71 6.24 -10.88
CA LEU A 90 10.47 5.89 -10.20
C LEU A 90 9.30 5.76 -11.17
N LEU A 91 9.12 6.73 -12.08
CA LEU A 91 8.04 6.74 -13.06
C LEU A 91 8.22 5.67 -14.15
N GLN A 92 9.47 5.37 -14.52
CA GLN A 92 9.78 4.38 -15.54
C GLN A 92 9.22 3.00 -15.20
N LYS A 93 9.18 2.66 -13.93
CA LYS A 93 8.73 1.37 -13.44
C LYS A 93 7.31 1.01 -13.89
N TYR A 94 6.41 2.00 -13.93
CA TYR A 94 5.01 1.83 -14.37
C TYR A 94 4.73 2.56 -15.70
N ASN A 95 5.77 2.85 -16.49
CA ASN A 95 5.66 3.54 -17.77
C ASN A 95 4.93 4.90 -17.69
N LEU A 96 5.14 5.63 -16.58
CA LEU A 96 4.48 6.91 -16.32
C LEU A 96 5.29 8.14 -16.71
N ASN A 97 6.50 7.99 -17.30
CA ASN A 97 7.40 9.12 -17.65
C ASN A 97 6.76 10.15 -18.56
N THR A 98 5.94 9.71 -19.53
CA THR A 98 5.27 10.60 -20.49
C THR A 98 4.17 11.45 -19.86
N PHE A 99 3.78 11.16 -18.62
CA PHE A 99 2.72 11.85 -17.88
C PHE A 99 3.25 12.85 -16.85
N ILE A 100 4.58 13.06 -16.77
CA ILE A 100 5.21 13.84 -15.69
C ILE A 100 4.63 15.25 -15.53
N ASP A 101 4.28 15.91 -16.64
CA ASP A 101 3.71 17.27 -16.64
C ASP A 101 2.18 17.29 -16.71
N LYS A 102 1.53 16.12 -16.79
CA LYS A 102 0.07 16.02 -16.83
C LYS A 102 -0.52 16.19 -15.43
N ASP A 103 -1.67 16.85 -15.37
CA ASP A 103 -2.44 16.93 -14.14
C ASP A 103 -2.99 15.54 -13.78
N ILE A 104 -2.94 15.21 -12.49
CA ILE A 104 -3.43 13.92 -11.97
C ILE A 104 -4.89 13.67 -12.38
N GLY A 105 -5.72 14.72 -12.40
CA GLY A 105 -7.12 14.63 -12.80
C GLY A 105 -7.32 14.07 -14.21
N SER A 106 -6.35 14.26 -15.12
CA SER A 106 -6.39 13.77 -16.52
C SER A 106 -5.92 12.32 -16.69
N LEU A 107 -5.36 11.71 -15.65
CA LEU A 107 -4.89 10.32 -15.70
C LEU A 107 -6.05 9.32 -15.58
N SER A 108 -5.90 8.16 -16.22
CA SER A 108 -6.83 7.03 -16.00
C SER A 108 -6.74 6.51 -14.55
N ASP A 109 -7.76 5.77 -14.11
CA ASP A 109 -7.75 5.16 -12.78
C ASP A 109 -6.58 4.18 -12.58
N GLY A 110 -6.22 3.42 -13.62
CA GLY A 110 -5.05 2.56 -13.61
C GLY A 110 -3.74 3.34 -13.43
N GLN A 111 -3.56 4.44 -14.18
CA GLN A 111 -2.39 5.31 -14.05
C GLN A 111 -2.32 5.97 -12.66
N LYS A 112 -3.47 6.42 -12.12
CA LYS A 112 -3.56 6.94 -10.74
C LYS A 112 -3.20 5.87 -9.72
N LYS A 113 -3.66 4.62 -9.93
CA LYS A 113 -3.31 3.50 -9.05
C LYS A 113 -1.81 3.22 -9.11
N CYS A 114 -1.22 3.07 -10.29
CA CYS A 114 0.22 2.88 -10.45
C CYS A 114 1.02 4.00 -9.76
N LEU A 115 0.64 5.27 -9.97
CA LEU A 115 1.28 6.40 -9.31
C LEU A 115 1.17 6.31 -7.78
N SER A 116 0.03 5.89 -7.24
CA SER A 116 -0.16 5.73 -5.80
C SER A 116 0.73 4.64 -5.20
N LEU A 117 0.99 3.56 -5.94
CA LEU A 117 1.84 2.45 -5.53
C LEU A 117 3.32 2.85 -5.44
N LEU A 118 3.76 3.88 -6.19
CA LEU A 118 5.13 4.39 -6.09
C LEU A 118 5.51 4.83 -4.68
N LYS A 119 4.54 5.17 -3.82
CA LYS A 119 4.78 5.49 -2.40
C LYS A 119 5.49 4.37 -1.65
N LEU A 120 5.27 3.11 -2.05
CA LEU A 120 5.90 1.96 -1.42
C LEU A 120 7.43 1.99 -1.54
N LYS A 121 7.97 2.69 -2.54
CA LYS A 121 9.41 2.86 -2.76
C LYS A 121 10.03 4.05 -2.02
N LEU A 122 9.21 4.95 -1.50
CA LEU A 122 9.71 6.17 -0.88
C LEU A 122 10.20 5.95 0.55
N CYS A 123 9.66 4.95 1.24
CA CYS A 123 10.06 4.62 2.60
C CYS A 123 10.30 3.13 2.73
N SER A 124 11.47 2.77 3.27
CA SER A 124 11.73 1.42 3.73
C SER A 124 11.06 1.26 5.10
N VAL A 125 9.92 0.59 5.13
CA VAL A 125 9.15 0.31 6.34
C VAL A 125 8.81 -1.18 6.39
N PRO A 126 8.72 -1.79 7.57
CA PRO A 126 8.52 -3.24 7.67
C PRO A 126 7.13 -3.71 7.24
N ILE A 127 6.10 -2.86 7.26
CA ILE A 127 4.72 -3.31 6.99
C ILE A 127 4.11 -2.52 5.84
N TRP A 128 3.49 -3.24 4.90
CA TRP A 128 2.65 -2.66 3.85
C TRP A 128 1.20 -3.05 4.07
N TYR A 129 0.33 -2.05 4.23
CA TYR A 129 -1.11 -2.19 4.21
C TYR A 129 -1.65 -1.76 2.86
N LEU A 130 -2.22 -2.69 2.09
CA LEU A 130 -2.64 -2.48 0.72
C LEU A 130 -4.15 -2.75 0.58
N ASP A 131 -4.93 -1.71 0.35
CA ASP A 131 -6.38 -1.80 0.22
C ASP A 131 -6.78 -1.91 -1.25
N GLU A 132 -7.16 -3.12 -1.66
CA GLU A 132 -7.50 -3.50 -3.04
C GLU A 132 -6.47 -2.99 -4.07
N PRO A 133 -5.18 -3.35 -3.91
CA PRO A 133 -4.12 -2.74 -4.70
C PRO A 133 -4.13 -3.15 -6.17
N PHE A 134 -4.73 -4.29 -6.51
CA PHE A 134 -4.75 -4.84 -7.87
C PHE A 134 -5.90 -4.32 -8.73
N VAL A 135 -6.85 -3.60 -8.14
CA VAL A 135 -7.97 -2.99 -8.87
C VAL A 135 -7.45 -1.92 -9.83
N PHE A 136 -7.96 -1.90 -11.06
CA PHE A 136 -7.56 -1.03 -12.18
C PHE A 136 -6.16 -1.29 -12.77
N LEU A 137 -5.42 -2.29 -12.30
CA LEU A 137 -4.14 -2.67 -12.90
C LEU A 137 -4.37 -3.68 -14.04
N ASP A 138 -3.68 -3.46 -15.15
CA ASP A 138 -3.52 -4.45 -16.21
C ASP A 138 -2.56 -5.59 -15.78
N SER A 139 -2.37 -6.60 -16.63
CA SER A 139 -1.52 -7.77 -16.35
C SER A 139 -0.08 -7.40 -16.03
N ASP A 140 0.48 -6.44 -16.77
CA ASP A 140 1.89 -6.07 -16.63
C ASP A 140 2.12 -5.33 -15.31
N ASN A 141 1.26 -4.35 -14.99
CA ASN A 141 1.32 -3.61 -13.73
C ASN A 141 1.00 -4.49 -12.52
N ARG A 142 0.12 -5.51 -12.67
CA ARG A 142 -0.09 -6.54 -11.63
C ARG A 142 1.19 -7.32 -11.37
N SER A 143 1.87 -7.79 -12.41
CA SER A 143 3.13 -8.53 -12.29
C SER A 143 4.21 -7.68 -11.61
N ILE A 144 4.29 -6.39 -11.95
CA ILE A 144 5.20 -5.46 -11.28
C ILE A 144 4.89 -5.39 -9.79
N LEU A 145 3.62 -5.23 -9.41
CA LEU A 145 3.24 -5.14 -7.99
C LEU A 145 3.51 -6.44 -7.24
N VAL A 146 3.24 -7.60 -7.85
CA VAL A 146 3.57 -8.92 -7.26
C VAL A 146 5.06 -9.01 -6.96
N ASN A 147 5.91 -8.71 -7.93
CA ASN A 147 7.37 -8.72 -7.75
C ASN A 147 7.83 -7.74 -6.64
N GLU A 148 7.14 -6.60 -6.49
CA GLU A 148 7.41 -5.64 -5.42
C GLU A 148 7.09 -6.22 -4.04
N ILE A 149 5.94 -6.88 -3.91
CA ILE A 149 5.52 -7.53 -2.66
C ILE A 149 6.49 -8.66 -2.30
N GLU A 150 6.84 -9.50 -3.27
CA GLU A 150 7.81 -10.60 -3.07
C GLU A 150 9.18 -10.07 -2.63
N SER A 151 9.69 -9.01 -3.29
CA SER A 151 10.96 -8.39 -2.91
C SER A 151 10.91 -7.78 -1.51
N HIS A 152 9.75 -7.21 -1.12
CA HIS A 152 9.54 -6.68 0.22
C HIS A 152 9.58 -7.81 1.26
N ASN A 153 8.88 -8.92 1.00
CA ASN A 153 8.85 -10.08 1.89
C ASN A 153 10.24 -10.75 2.01
N GLN A 154 10.95 -10.93 0.91
CA GLN A 154 12.34 -11.46 0.92
C GLN A 154 13.29 -10.61 1.76
N SER A 155 12.98 -9.34 1.95
CA SER A 155 13.72 -8.41 2.82
C SER A 155 13.21 -8.40 4.27
N GLY A 156 12.34 -9.36 4.65
CA GLY A 156 11.73 -9.45 5.97
C GLY A 156 10.50 -8.56 6.17
N GLY A 157 10.00 -7.93 5.10
CA GLY A 157 8.77 -7.10 5.17
C GLY A 157 7.50 -7.94 5.27
N ILE A 158 6.44 -7.34 5.77
CA ILE A 158 5.10 -7.93 5.89
C ILE A 158 4.16 -7.20 4.93
N ALA A 159 3.34 -7.93 4.18
CA ALA A 159 2.28 -7.36 3.36
C ALA A 159 0.90 -7.84 3.84
N ILE A 160 -0.03 -6.90 4.10
CA ILE A 160 -1.42 -7.20 4.44
C ILE A 160 -2.30 -6.56 3.38
N ILE A 161 -3.01 -7.40 2.62
CA ILE A 161 -3.67 -7.02 1.38
C ILE A 161 -5.15 -7.34 1.47
N THR A 162 -6.01 -6.36 1.21
CA THR A 162 -7.45 -6.65 1.04
C THR A 162 -7.76 -6.98 -0.41
N THR A 163 -8.66 -7.93 -0.63
CA THR A 163 -9.16 -8.27 -1.96
C THR A 163 -10.60 -8.75 -1.90
N ASN A 164 -11.37 -8.45 -2.93
CA ASN A 164 -12.71 -8.99 -3.17
C ASN A 164 -12.75 -10.04 -4.30
N THR A 165 -11.60 -10.30 -4.92
CA THR A 165 -11.44 -11.28 -6.01
C THR A 165 -10.39 -12.30 -5.63
N GLU A 166 -10.47 -13.47 -6.26
CA GLU A 166 -9.36 -14.41 -6.23
C GLU A 166 -8.15 -13.76 -6.90
N LEU A 167 -7.03 -13.81 -6.21
CA LEU A 167 -5.75 -13.38 -6.73
C LEU A 167 -4.95 -14.63 -7.09
N ASP A 168 -4.37 -14.62 -8.27
CA ASP A 168 -3.33 -15.60 -8.64
C ASP A 168 -2.00 -15.18 -7.95
N TYR A 169 -2.05 -15.17 -6.62
CA TYR A 169 -0.95 -14.81 -5.74
C TYR A 169 -0.99 -15.72 -4.51
N LYS A 170 0.12 -16.40 -4.25
CA LYS A 170 0.25 -17.30 -3.08
C LYS A 170 0.48 -16.46 -1.82
N SER A 171 -0.47 -16.49 -0.92
CA SER A 171 -0.35 -15.90 0.42
C SER A 171 0.05 -16.94 1.46
N ASP A 172 0.62 -16.49 2.57
CA ASP A 172 1.00 -17.33 3.70
C ASP A 172 -0.19 -17.55 4.64
N GLY A 173 -1.18 -16.67 4.61
CA GLY A 173 -2.42 -16.83 5.36
C GLY A 173 -3.56 -15.95 4.86
N GLU A 174 -4.76 -16.26 5.34
CA GLU A 174 -6.00 -15.58 4.96
C GLU A 174 -6.87 -15.26 6.16
N ILE A 175 -7.51 -14.09 6.12
CA ILE A 175 -8.57 -13.68 7.02
C ILE A 175 -9.84 -13.49 6.18
N ILE A 176 -10.87 -14.26 6.47
CA ILE A 176 -12.15 -14.21 5.75
C ILE A 176 -13.16 -13.45 6.61
N LEU A 177 -13.81 -12.42 6.02
CA LEU A 177 -14.83 -11.56 6.64
C LEU A 177 -16.21 -11.77 6.04
#